data_b6c13818964eff18dc73d20ed8bfac53
#
_entry.id   b6c13818964eff18dc73d20ed8bfac53
#
_cell.length_a   1.000
_cell.length_b   1.000
_cell.length_c   1.000
_cell.angle_alpha   90.00
_cell.angle_beta   90.00
_cell.angle_gamma   90.00
#
_symmetry.space_group_name_H-M   'P 1'
#
loop_
_entity.id
_entity.type
_entity.pdbx_description
1 polymer ?
#
loop_
_entity_poly.entity_id
_entity_poly.type
_entity_poly.pdbx_seq_one_letter_code
_entity_poly.pdbx_strand_id
1 'polypeptide(L)'
;EFEAMLTIEAVGRVCPDTAEFLYNQQLVAPRAIEMHGSEALKERYLPGETAGETVIAIGISEPGAGSDVGAMNTRVEERDGELVANGEKI
;
A
#
# COMPACT_ATOMS: atom_id res chain seq x y z
N GLU A 1 3.78 -2.51 -15.63
CA GLU A 1 2.34 -2.62 -15.23
C GLU A 1 1.58 -3.66 -16.08
N PHE A 2 1.77 -3.69 -17.39
CA PHE A 2 1.07 -4.65 -18.27
C PHE A 2 1.41 -6.12 -17.93
N GLU A 3 2.68 -6.41 -17.68
CA GLU A 3 3.15 -7.76 -17.28
C GLU A 3 2.56 -8.20 -15.93
N ALA A 4 2.47 -7.27 -14.97
CA ALA A 4 1.83 -7.53 -13.68
C ALA A 4 0.34 -7.90 -13.86
N MET A 5 -0.38 -7.18 -14.71
CA MET A 5 -1.79 -7.46 -14.99
C MET A 5 -1.99 -8.83 -15.65
N LEU A 6 -1.12 -9.21 -16.59
CA LEU A 6 -1.15 -10.55 -17.21
C LEU A 6 -0.90 -11.66 -16.19
N THR A 7 0.02 -11.44 -15.27
CA THR A 7 0.31 -12.39 -14.19
C THR A 7 -0.90 -12.55 -13.27
N ILE A 8 -1.51 -11.42 -12.86
CA ILE A 8 -2.70 -11.41 -12.01
C ILE A 8 -3.87 -12.11 -12.70
N GLU A 9 -4.09 -11.86 -14.00
CA GLU A 9 -5.12 -12.55 -14.77
C GLU A 9 -4.89 -14.07 -14.84
N ALA A 10 -3.67 -14.48 -15.12
CA ALA A 10 -3.32 -15.90 -15.22
C ALA A 10 -3.54 -16.63 -13.87
N VAL A 11 -3.09 -16.04 -12.77
CA VAL A 11 -3.29 -16.58 -11.42
C VAL A 11 -4.76 -16.55 -11.04
N GLY A 12 -5.49 -15.49 -11.37
CA GLY A 12 -6.91 -15.32 -11.04
C GLY A 12 -7.82 -16.39 -11.67
N ARG A 13 -7.42 -16.98 -12.79
CA ARG A 13 -8.13 -18.11 -13.41
C ARG A 13 -8.09 -19.39 -12.57
N VAL A 14 -7.14 -19.49 -11.66
CA VAL A 14 -6.94 -20.68 -10.80
C VAL A 14 -7.25 -20.37 -9.34
N CYS A 15 -6.79 -19.24 -8.85
CA CYS A 15 -6.95 -18.83 -7.45
C CYS A 15 -7.18 -17.30 -7.37
N PRO A 16 -8.45 -16.85 -7.31
CA PRO A 16 -8.78 -15.43 -7.23
C PRO A 16 -8.19 -14.71 -6.01
N ASP A 17 -8.18 -15.37 -4.85
CA ASP A 17 -7.64 -14.78 -3.61
C ASP A 17 -6.14 -14.49 -3.72
N THR A 18 -5.38 -15.39 -4.35
CA THR A 18 -3.96 -15.17 -4.62
C THR A 18 -3.77 -14.04 -5.64
N ALA A 19 -4.63 -13.93 -6.62
CA ALA A 19 -4.57 -12.86 -7.61
C ALA A 19 -4.84 -11.48 -6.97
N GLU A 20 -5.78 -11.39 -6.04
CA GLU A 20 -6.03 -10.16 -5.29
C GLU A 20 -4.84 -9.77 -4.42
N PHE A 21 -4.23 -10.75 -3.75
CA PHE A 21 -3.00 -10.52 -2.99
C PHE A 21 -1.89 -9.96 -3.90
N LEU A 22 -1.65 -10.58 -5.06
CA LEU A 22 -0.67 -10.10 -6.04
C LEU A 22 -0.99 -8.69 -6.55
N TYR A 23 -2.26 -8.39 -6.80
CA TYR A 23 -2.69 -7.05 -7.18
C TYR A 23 -2.27 -6.02 -6.12
N ASN A 24 -2.57 -6.29 -4.86
CA ASN A 24 -2.21 -5.40 -3.75
C ASN A 24 -0.70 -5.22 -3.62
N GLN A 25 0.08 -6.29 -3.75
CA GLN A 25 1.54 -6.25 -3.60
C GLN A 25 2.25 -5.63 -4.81
N GLN A 26 1.72 -5.72 -6.00
CA GLN A 26 2.39 -5.20 -7.21
C GLN A 26 1.90 -3.81 -7.63
N LEU A 27 0.64 -3.50 -7.42
CA LEU A 27 0.03 -2.30 -8.01
C LEU A 27 -0.51 -1.28 -6.98
N VAL A 28 -0.65 -1.65 -5.72
CA VAL A 28 -1.28 -0.77 -4.72
C VAL A 28 -0.31 -0.35 -3.63
N ALA A 29 0.01 -1.22 -2.70
CA ALA A 29 0.71 -0.83 -1.47
C ALA A 29 2.18 -0.39 -1.70
N PRO A 30 3.03 -1.15 -2.39
CA PRO A 30 4.40 -0.73 -2.67
C PRO A 30 4.47 0.50 -3.58
N ARG A 31 3.48 0.66 -4.44
CA ARG A 31 3.40 1.79 -5.36
C ARG A 31 3.32 3.14 -4.64
N ALA A 32 2.68 3.19 -3.49
CA ALA A 32 2.65 4.41 -2.67
C ALA A 32 4.06 4.81 -2.20
N ILE A 33 4.88 3.83 -1.80
CA ILE A 33 6.28 4.07 -1.41
C ILE A 33 7.11 4.45 -2.64
N GLU A 34 6.94 3.75 -3.76
CA GLU A 34 7.67 4.02 -5.00
C GLU A 34 7.42 5.44 -5.51
N MET A 35 6.17 5.90 -5.49
CA MET A 35 5.78 7.20 -6.04
C MET A 35 6.06 8.37 -5.08
N HIS A 36 5.91 8.16 -3.78
CA HIS A 36 5.87 9.25 -2.81
C HIS A 36 6.90 9.11 -1.69
N GLY A 37 7.52 7.94 -1.52
CA GLY A 37 8.53 7.69 -0.50
C GLY A 37 9.85 8.42 -0.79
N SER A 38 10.58 8.78 0.28
CA SER A 38 11.97 9.20 0.17
C SER A 38 12.85 8.04 -0.34
N GLU A 39 14.03 8.33 -0.88
CA GLU A 39 14.97 7.29 -1.31
C GLU A 39 15.31 6.31 -0.18
N ALA A 40 15.48 6.82 1.04
CA ALA A 40 15.72 5.97 2.21
C ALA A 40 14.55 5.00 2.50
N LEU A 41 13.30 5.40 2.29
CA LEU A 41 12.14 4.52 2.43
C LEU A 41 12.09 3.48 1.32
N LYS A 42 12.37 3.88 0.08
CA LYS A 42 12.43 2.96 -1.06
C LYS A 42 13.50 1.90 -0.87
N GLU A 43 14.72 2.31 -0.52
CA GLU A 43 15.84 1.39 -0.25
C GLU A 43 15.56 0.44 0.91
N ARG A 44 14.83 0.90 1.91
CA ARG A 44 14.52 0.11 3.11
C ARG A 44 13.44 -0.96 2.87
N TYR A 45 12.40 -0.65 2.10
CA TYR A 45 11.20 -1.50 2.03
C TYR A 45 10.99 -2.22 0.70
N LEU A 46 11.30 -1.60 -0.44
CA LEU A 46 11.00 -2.18 -1.74
C LEU A 46 11.83 -3.43 -2.09
N PRO A 47 13.12 -3.54 -1.72
CA PRO A 47 13.88 -4.76 -2.03
C PRO A 47 13.31 -6.01 -1.36
N GLY A 48 12.93 -5.93 -0.08
CA GLY A 48 12.34 -7.05 0.65
C GLY A 48 10.96 -7.46 0.11
N GLU A 49 10.17 -6.49 -0.33
CA GLU A 49 8.89 -6.73 -0.97
C GLU A 49 9.08 -7.44 -2.32
N THR A 50 9.98 -6.93 -3.17
CA THR A 50 10.29 -7.54 -4.48
C THR A 50 10.85 -8.95 -4.35
N ALA A 51 11.60 -9.23 -3.29
CA ALA A 51 12.13 -10.57 -2.99
C ALA A 51 11.08 -11.52 -2.39
N GLY A 52 9.89 -11.02 -2.02
CA GLY A 52 8.86 -11.80 -1.35
C GLY A 52 9.15 -12.06 0.14
N GLU A 53 10.07 -11.33 0.74
CA GLU A 53 10.46 -11.44 2.16
C GLU A 53 9.57 -10.60 3.07
N THR A 54 8.97 -9.55 2.53
CA THR A 54 8.09 -8.63 3.27
C THR A 54 6.79 -8.40 2.51
N VAL A 55 5.73 -8.10 3.26
CA VAL A 55 4.42 -7.72 2.74
C VAL A 55 4.14 -6.28 3.16
N ILE A 56 3.78 -5.45 2.20
CA ILE A 56 3.39 -4.07 2.45
C ILE A 56 1.86 -3.97 2.36
N ALA A 57 1.25 -3.41 3.38
CA ALA A 57 -0.20 -3.20 3.41
C ALA A 57 -0.54 -1.71 3.42
N ILE A 58 -1.72 -1.38 2.91
CA ILE A 58 -2.26 -0.03 2.92
C ILE A 58 -3.56 0.02 3.72
N GLY A 59 -3.68 0.97 4.64
CA GLY A 59 -4.90 1.25 5.39
C GLY A 59 -5.52 2.55 4.87
N ILE A 60 -6.67 2.47 4.23
CA ILE A 60 -7.35 3.66 3.66
C ILE A 60 -8.60 3.98 4.44
N SER A 61 -9.52 3.00 4.60
CA SER A 61 -10.83 3.21 5.19
C SER A 61 -10.78 3.67 6.65
N GLU A 62 -11.69 4.54 7.00
CA GLU A 62 -11.93 5.04 8.36
C GLU A 62 -13.40 4.85 8.72
N PRO A 63 -13.79 4.86 10.02
CA PRO A 63 -15.18 4.78 10.40
C PRO A 63 -16.12 5.79 9.71
N GLY A 64 -15.60 6.97 9.38
CA GLY A 64 -16.33 8.04 8.69
C GLY A 64 -15.97 8.24 7.22
N ALA A 65 -15.07 7.44 6.65
CA ALA A 65 -14.56 7.63 5.29
C ALA A 65 -14.29 6.30 4.58
N GLY A 66 -15.16 5.96 3.66
CA GLY A 66 -15.03 4.81 2.75
C GLY A 66 -14.71 5.26 1.33
N SER A 67 -15.71 5.21 0.44
CA SER A 67 -15.56 5.64 -0.95
C SER A 67 -15.19 7.13 -1.09
N ASP A 68 -15.61 7.95 -0.15
CA ASP A 68 -15.15 9.35 -0.05
C ASP A 68 -13.85 9.43 0.74
N VAL A 69 -12.74 9.18 0.07
CA VAL A 69 -11.40 9.28 0.68
C VAL A 69 -11.04 10.72 1.07
N GLY A 70 -11.72 11.72 0.53
CA GLY A 70 -11.56 13.13 0.92
C GLY A 70 -12.07 13.42 2.34
N ALA A 71 -12.93 12.56 2.89
CA ALA A 71 -13.48 12.68 4.24
C ALA A 71 -12.59 12.07 5.33
N MET A 72 -11.40 11.55 5.01
CA MET A 72 -10.47 10.98 5.98
C MET A 72 -10.05 12.02 7.04
N ASN A 73 -10.04 11.60 8.29
CA ASN A 73 -9.66 12.43 9.44
C ASN A 73 -8.26 12.13 9.99
N THR A 74 -7.65 11.01 9.61
CA THR A 74 -6.27 10.70 10.00
C THR A 74 -5.34 11.82 9.54
N ARG A 75 -4.54 12.33 10.48
CA ARG A 75 -3.62 13.45 10.26
C ARG A 75 -2.24 13.11 10.75
N VAL A 76 -1.25 13.63 10.06
CA VAL A 76 0.14 13.61 10.49
C VAL A 76 0.57 15.07 10.70
N GLU A 77 1.04 15.36 11.89
CA GLU A 77 1.49 16.71 12.29
C GLU A 77 2.94 16.61 12.79
N GLU A 78 3.71 17.65 12.51
CA GLU A 78 5.03 17.82 13.12
C GLU A 78 4.89 18.49 14.48
N ARG A 79 5.41 17.84 15.53
CA ARG A 79 5.48 18.38 16.89
C ARG A 79 6.87 18.14 17.46
N ASP A 80 7.53 19.20 17.86
CA ASP A 80 8.86 19.15 18.48
C ASP A 80 9.91 18.38 17.65
N GLY A 81 9.81 18.45 16.32
CA GLY A 81 10.72 17.77 15.38
C GLY A 81 10.38 16.28 15.14
N GLU A 82 9.28 15.79 15.68
CA GLU A 82 8.76 14.44 15.44
C GLU A 82 7.45 14.48 14.63
N LEU A 83 7.24 13.43 13.82
CA LEU A 83 5.97 13.24 13.11
C LEU A 83 5.00 12.45 13.99
N VAL A 84 3.89 13.05 14.35
CA VAL A 84 2.83 12.43 15.16
C VAL A 84 1.63 12.13 14.30
N ALA A 85 1.27 10.87 14.18
CA ALA A 85 0.08 10.41 13.47
C ALA A 85 -1.08 10.20 14.45
N ASN A 86 -2.24 10.77 14.14
CA ASN A 86 -3.49 10.61 14.88
C ASN A 86 -4.60 10.21 13.93
N GLY A 87 -5.30 9.14 14.22
CA GLY A 87 -6.42 8.64 13.43
C GLY A 87 -6.78 7.20 13.74
N GLU A 88 -7.77 6.71 13.03
CA GLU A 88 -8.26 5.34 13.13
C GLU A 88 -8.47 4.78 11.73
N LYS A 89 -8.01 3.56 11.50
CA LYS A 89 -8.23 2.81 10.24
C LYS A 89 -8.97 1.51 10.54
N ILE A 90 -9.80 1.07 9.58
CA ILE A 90 -10.57 -0.18 9.65
C ILE A 90 -10.24 -1.10 8.48
#